data_55d60e71eb13911e1815868aca641739
#
_entry.id   55d60e71eb13911e1815868aca641739
#
_cell.length_a   1.000
_cell.length_b   1.000
_cell.length_c   1.000
_cell.angle_alpha   90.00
_cell.angle_beta   90.00
_cell.angle_gamma   90.00
#
_symmetry.space_group_name_H-M   'P 1'
#
loop_
_entity.id
_entity.type
_entity.pdbx_description
1 polymer ?
#
loop_
_entity_poly.entity_id
_entity_poly.type
_entity_poly.pdbx_seq_one_letter_code
_entity_poly.pdbx_strand_id
1 'polypeptide(L)'
;MLRKSAYLALLLLSFLGLAVPVANAAPKDYSAIARNIIPSGQKGTPPLDTTQAVMYDALTPLFNNVTDSDIKEYFKSEKLGTSTDGPYTTETVPKAGVTIQRDKYGVPHVTATTYDGGIWAAGWIAAEDRGLLLQQARYNARVAAIDAPGLSAIGLVAGLQNFQPSQRTEDEIAKQTDALKAAGSEGKAVLKDIDTYLTGINDYLDANSPATPDWTRNDVYAVNALKDQFLGEGGGDEARRSQFLGGLIKRLGAKKGWKVFNDLRQHTNNESPTSIDGRFAYSPIPSNKSGSVIIDPKSFKPVDVTPNTPEELSDRSSSNPLEPRHQASNTLMITKGRSATGRPLMVGGPQIGYFAPGLTYEIDMNAPGLKWRGATSAPFPGYLLIGRGQDFATTLTSASGDVIDQFAETLCGGSDTKYLYKGKCRTMGTFDAGTLNGDPVSFRTTVHGPVVGYATVKGKKVAISSKRSSYGKDVLDLMFNRRLSNGSVKGPQSFFEAASKTPQTFNSFYIDNKNVALYTSGKLPIRDKRVDPGLLTKGTGQYEWKGFLSKKGHPHGMNPKSGMMVNWNNSVARGFGAADDEWGRNGSVQRVGLLTRMLNRNKSKNGKLNMADVVSAMNAGATQDVRAIFTVPLLA
;
A
#
# COMPACT_ATOMS: atom_id res chain seq x y z
N MET A 1 54.25 -5.52 -37.66
CA MET A 1 54.37 -4.29 -36.85
C MET A 1 53.42 -3.16 -37.28
N LEU A 2 52.35 -3.41 -38.01
CA LEU A 2 51.47 -2.38 -38.59
C LEU A 2 50.00 -2.38 -38.04
N ARG A 3 49.72 -3.14 -36.98
CA ARG A 3 48.38 -3.19 -36.37
C ARG A 3 48.26 -2.54 -34.97
N LYS A 4 49.34 -2.08 -34.37
CA LYS A 4 49.33 -1.40 -33.06
C LYS A 4 49.26 0.13 -33.15
N SER A 5 49.55 0.72 -34.31
CA SER A 5 49.52 2.19 -34.49
C SER A 5 48.14 2.73 -34.85
N ALA A 6 47.20 1.90 -35.30
CA ALA A 6 45.85 2.34 -35.66
C ALA A 6 44.93 2.51 -34.43
N TYR A 7 45.18 1.81 -33.33
CA TYR A 7 44.38 1.94 -32.11
C TYR A 7 44.76 3.15 -31.25
N LEU A 8 45.98 3.66 -31.38
CA LEU A 8 46.41 4.85 -30.64
C LEU A 8 45.93 6.15 -31.29
N ALA A 9 45.69 6.15 -32.60
CA ALA A 9 45.16 7.30 -33.32
C ALA A 9 43.62 7.45 -33.12
N LEU A 10 42.87 6.35 -32.89
CA LEU A 10 41.45 6.40 -32.59
C LEU A 10 41.17 6.82 -31.15
N LEU A 11 42.09 6.60 -30.22
CA LEU A 11 41.93 7.03 -28.81
C LEU A 11 42.30 8.51 -28.59
N LEU A 12 43.07 9.10 -29.48
CA LEU A 12 43.42 10.53 -29.42
C LEU A 12 42.39 11.46 -30.11
N LEU A 13 41.56 10.91 -31.00
CA LEU A 13 40.48 11.65 -31.64
C LEU A 13 39.16 11.70 -30.83
N SER A 14 39.08 10.87 -29.79
CA SER A 14 37.92 10.91 -28.87
C SER A 14 38.07 11.93 -27.73
N PHE A 15 39.19 12.64 -27.62
CA PHE A 15 39.41 13.69 -26.62
C PHE A 15 39.44 15.12 -27.18
N LEU A 16 39.27 15.30 -28.48
CA LEU A 16 38.86 16.61 -28.99
C LEU A 16 37.38 16.74 -28.81
N GLY A 17 36.98 17.01 -27.55
CA GLY A 17 35.66 17.32 -27.17
C GLY A 17 35.11 18.47 -28.04
N LEU A 18 34.09 18.17 -28.81
CA LEU A 18 33.08 19.16 -29.09
C LEU A 18 32.65 19.72 -27.72
N ALA A 19 33.17 20.88 -27.35
CA ALA A 19 32.57 21.72 -26.36
C ALA A 19 31.19 22.06 -26.91
N VAL A 20 30.22 21.19 -26.69
CA VAL A 20 28.81 21.55 -26.81
C VAL A 20 28.70 22.76 -25.87
N PRO A 21 28.32 23.95 -26.38
CA PRO A 21 28.07 25.04 -25.47
C PRO A 21 27.04 24.50 -24.48
N VAL A 22 27.44 24.39 -23.20
CA VAL A 22 26.49 24.20 -22.13
C VAL A 22 25.62 25.43 -22.21
N ALA A 23 24.51 25.34 -22.93
CA ALA A 23 23.47 26.33 -22.83
C ALA A 23 23.26 26.46 -21.31
N ASN A 24 23.51 27.65 -20.75
CA ASN A 24 23.16 27.95 -19.38
C ASN A 24 21.68 27.60 -19.25
N ALA A 25 21.40 26.38 -18.84
CA ALA A 25 20.03 25.98 -18.53
C ALA A 25 19.56 26.97 -17.47
N ALA A 26 18.44 27.61 -17.71
CA ALA A 26 17.82 28.48 -16.73
C ALA A 26 17.83 27.74 -15.38
N PRO A 27 18.13 28.42 -14.27
CA PRO A 27 18.16 27.78 -12.97
C PRO A 27 16.89 26.94 -12.78
N LYS A 28 17.03 25.67 -12.43
CA LYS A 28 15.87 24.78 -12.20
C LYS A 28 15.00 25.39 -11.12
N ASP A 29 13.73 25.62 -11.44
CA ASP A 29 12.75 26.02 -10.41
C ASP A 29 12.36 24.79 -9.58
N TYR A 30 13.16 24.48 -8.59
CA TYR A 30 12.92 23.36 -7.69
C TYR A 30 11.60 23.48 -6.93
N SER A 31 11.14 24.70 -6.66
CA SER A 31 9.88 24.91 -5.96
C SER A 31 8.68 24.52 -6.82
N ALA A 32 8.71 24.86 -8.11
CA ALA A 32 7.68 24.45 -9.07
C ALA A 32 7.64 22.93 -9.24
N ILE A 33 8.81 22.26 -9.30
CA ILE A 33 8.92 20.82 -9.41
C ILE A 33 8.33 20.16 -8.14
N ALA A 34 8.74 20.60 -6.95
CA ALA A 34 8.28 20.05 -5.67
C ALA A 34 6.76 20.21 -5.51
N ARG A 35 6.19 21.34 -5.87
CA ARG A 35 4.74 21.59 -5.81
C ARG A 35 3.93 20.74 -6.78
N ASN A 36 4.56 20.17 -7.80
CA ASN A 36 3.89 19.38 -8.84
C ASN A 36 4.19 17.88 -8.74
N ILE A 37 4.64 17.40 -7.59
CA ILE A 37 4.94 15.97 -7.36
C ILE A 37 3.71 15.06 -7.54
N ILE A 38 2.50 15.59 -7.29
CA ILE A 38 1.24 14.89 -7.63
C ILE A 38 0.63 15.63 -8.80
N PRO A 39 0.99 15.29 -10.06
CA PRO A 39 0.50 16.00 -11.23
C PRO A 39 -0.99 15.73 -11.46
N SER A 40 -1.69 16.73 -11.95
CA SER A 40 -3.01 16.54 -12.54
C SER A 40 -2.87 15.92 -13.93
N GLY A 41 -3.88 15.17 -14.39
CA GLY A 41 -3.91 14.61 -15.73
C GLY A 41 -3.92 15.66 -16.82
N GLN A 42 -4.58 16.79 -16.58
CA GLN A 42 -4.74 17.89 -17.58
C GLN A 42 -3.46 18.66 -17.91
N LYS A 43 -2.53 18.73 -17.00
CA LYS A 43 -1.23 19.38 -17.25
C LYS A 43 -0.25 18.47 -17.98
N GLY A 44 -0.70 17.27 -18.34
CA GLY A 44 0.16 16.24 -18.87
C GLY A 44 1.19 15.77 -17.85
N THR A 45 2.20 15.09 -18.34
CA THR A 45 3.34 14.72 -17.51
C THR A 45 4.12 15.98 -17.16
N PRO A 46 4.50 16.19 -15.89
CA PRO A 46 5.38 17.28 -15.54
C PRO A 46 6.65 17.22 -16.39
N PRO A 47 7.23 18.36 -16.79
CA PRO A 47 8.55 18.33 -17.37
C PRO A 47 9.50 17.52 -16.50
N LEU A 48 10.17 16.51 -17.07
CA LEU A 48 11.16 15.68 -16.37
C LEU A 48 10.59 14.53 -15.51
N ASP A 49 9.33 14.15 -15.66
CA ASP A 49 8.77 12.97 -14.97
C ASP A 49 9.40 11.64 -15.42
N THR A 50 10.00 11.61 -16.60
CA THR A 50 10.76 10.46 -17.13
C THR A 50 12.01 10.13 -16.29
N THR A 51 12.49 11.06 -15.49
CA THR A 51 13.59 10.83 -14.57
C THR A 51 13.16 11.14 -13.14
N GLN A 52 12.75 10.11 -12.40
CA GLN A 52 12.41 10.25 -10.98
C GLN A 52 13.50 10.96 -10.16
N ALA A 53 14.76 10.83 -10.60
CA ALA A 53 15.89 11.53 -10.00
C ALA A 53 15.69 13.05 -9.88
N VAL A 54 15.11 13.68 -10.89
CA VAL A 54 14.87 15.14 -10.86
C VAL A 54 13.81 15.52 -9.83
N MET A 55 12.79 14.69 -9.64
CA MET A 55 11.75 14.93 -8.61
C MET A 55 12.32 14.80 -7.21
N TYR A 56 13.20 13.83 -6.97
CA TYR A 56 13.93 13.72 -5.70
C TYR A 56 14.91 14.87 -5.52
N ASP A 57 15.61 15.25 -6.58
CA ASP A 57 16.58 16.37 -6.57
C ASP A 57 15.92 17.70 -6.20
N ALA A 58 14.64 17.90 -6.53
CA ALA A 58 13.89 19.08 -6.14
C ALA A 58 13.79 19.30 -4.62
N LEU A 59 13.95 18.26 -3.81
CA LEU A 59 13.98 18.36 -2.34
C LEU A 59 15.40 18.52 -1.79
N THR A 60 16.44 18.38 -2.61
CA THR A 60 17.85 18.49 -2.18
C THR A 60 18.20 19.86 -1.60
N PRO A 61 17.72 21.01 -2.15
CA PRO A 61 17.97 22.31 -1.58
C PRO A 61 17.48 22.48 -0.14
N LEU A 62 16.50 21.68 0.29
CA LEU A 62 15.92 21.70 1.62
C LEU A 62 16.66 20.77 2.61
N PHE A 63 17.72 20.09 2.17
CA PHE A 63 18.45 19.17 3.02
C PHE A 63 19.04 19.89 4.26
N ASN A 64 18.68 19.38 5.43
CA ASN A 64 19.20 19.80 6.74
C ASN A 64 18.92 21.25 7.18
N ASN A 65 18.24 22.07 6.42
CA ASN A 65 18.06 23.48 6.75
C ASN A 65 16.73 24.05 6.21
N VAL A 66 15.62 23.44 6.58
CA VAL A 66 14.29 23.95 6.20
C VAL A 66 13.90 25.11 7.10
N THR A 67 13.44 26.20 6.51
CA THR A 67 12.92 27.38 7.19
C THR A 67 11.39 27.49 6.95
N ASP A 68 10.73 28.35 7.72
CA ASP A 68 9.30 28.69 7.51
C ASP A 68 9.05 29.35 6.14
N SER A 69 10.06 30.01 5.55
CA SER A 69 10.01 30.53 4.18
C SER A 69 9.97 29.40 3.17
N ASP A 70 10.82 28.39 3.34
CA ASP A 70 10.88 27.24 2.44
C ASP A 70 9.56 26.45 2.45
N ILE A 71 8.89 26.34 3.61
CA ILE A 71 7.57 25.69 3.67
C ILE A 71 6.58 26.42 2.74
N LYS A 72 6.60 27.74 2.72
CA LYS A 72 5.70 28.53 1.84
C LYS A 72 6.10 28.43 0.37
N GLU A 73 7.39 28.30 0.09
CA GLU A 73 7.93 28.24 -1.26
C GLU A 73 7.75 26.86 -1.91
N TYR A 74 8.06 25.77 -1.19
CA TYR A 74 8.14 24.42 -1.75
C TYR A 74 6.85 23.60 -1.61
N PHE A 75 5.92 24.04 -0.77
CA PHE A 75 4.65 23.31 -0.58
C PHE A 75 3.46 24.14 -1.08
N LYS A 76 2.49 23.46 -1.67
CA LYS A 76 1.19 24.06 -1.98
C LYS A 76 0.46 24.44 -0.70
N SER A 77 -0.43 25.41 -0.78
CA SER A 77 -1.27 25.79 0.34
C SER A 77 -2.15 24.62 0.79
N GLU A 78 -2.25 24.40 2.08
CA GLU A 78 -3.16 23.42 2.69
C GLU A 78 -4.58 23.98 2.91
N LYS A 79 -4.84 25.23 2.52
CA LYS A 79 -6.14 25.86 2.69
C LYS A 79 -7.20 25.21 1.83
N LEU A 80 -8.42 25.12 2.37
CA LEU A 80 -9.59 24.69 1.63
C LEU A 80 -10.12 25.83 0.75
N GLY A 81 -10.54 25.51 -0.47
CA GLY A 81 -11.11 26.48 -1.40
C GLY A 81 -10.09 27.19 -2.27
N THR A 82 -10.58 28.08 -3.14
CA THR A 82 -9.86 28.69 -4.26
C THR A 82 -9.02 29.94 -3.92
N SER A 83 -8.79 30.27 -2.67
CA SER A 83 -8.31 31.62 -2.29
C SER A 83 -6.79 31.89 -2.50
N THR A 84 -5.96 30.91 -2.86
CA THR A 84 -4.48 31.07 -2.78
C THR A 84 -3.66 30.62 -3.99
N ASP A 85 -4.19 29.76 -4.85
CA ASP A 85 -3.40 29.06 -5.89
C ASP A 85 -3.80 29.47 -7.31
N GLY A 86 -4.42 30.67 -7.49
CA GLY A 86 -4.79 31.21 -8.80
C GLY A 86 -3.60 31.54 -9.71
N PRO A 87 -3.83 31.79 -10.98
CA PRO A 87 -5.15 31.90 -11.62
C PRO A 87 -5.90 30.56 -11.76
N TYR A 88 -7.23 30.65 -11.90
CA TYR A 88 -8.12 29.51 -12.03
C TYR A 88 -8.72 29.43 -13.44
N THR A 89 -8.85 28.21 -13.94
CA THR A 89 -9.61 27.90 -15.16
C THR A 89 -10.86 27.13 -14.79
N THR A 90 -12.03 27.61 -15.19
CA THR A 90 -13.29 26.91 -14.93
C THR A 90 -13.55 25.92 -16.06
N GLU A 91 -13.90 24.70 -15.70
CA GLU A 91 -14.30 23.65 -16.63
C GLU A 91 -15.80 23.70 -16.92
N THR A 92 -16.15 23.37 -18.15
CA THR A 92 -17.55 23.17 -18.52
C THR A 92 -17.93 21.73 -18.23
N VAL A 93 -18.87 21.52 -17.32
CA VAL A 93 -19.39 20.19 -16.96
C VAL A 93 -20.90 20.14 -17.14
N PRO A 94 -21.48 18.98 -17.53
CA PRO A 94 -22.91 18.87 -17.82
C PRO A 94 -23.78 18.80 -16.58
N LYS A 95 -23.21 18.78 -15.37
CA LYS A 95 -23.92 18.60 -14.12
C LYS A 95 -24.34 19.92 -13.48
N ALA A 96 -25.63 20.19 -13.45
CA ALA A 96 -26.16 21.39 -12.79
C ALA A 96 -25.76 21.44 -11.30
N GLY A 97 -25.36 22.64 -10.84
CA GLY A 97 -24.95 22.86 -9.45
C GLY A 97 -23.56 22.31 -9.10
N VAL A 98 -22.76 21.94 -10.09
CA VAL A 98 -21.36 21.56 -9.95
C VAL A 98 -20.48 22.53 -10.70
N THR A 99 -19.41 22.99 -10.05
CA THR A 99 -18.36 23.81 -10.65
C THR A 99 -17.02 23.18 -10.34
N ILE A 100 -16.18 23.01 -11.34
CA ILE A 100 -14.80 22.55 -11.23
C ILE A 100 -13.90 23.68 -11.71
N GLN A 101 -12.97 24.12 -10.85
CA GLN A 101 -11.97 25.12 -11.20
C GLN A 101 -10.59 24.53 -10.97
N ARG A 102 -9.72 24.63 -11.98
CA ARG A 102 -8.34 24.18 -11.85
C ARG A 102 -7.42 25.36 -11.58
N ASP A 103 -6.56 25.17 -10.57
CA ASP A 103 -5.54 26.14 -10.22
C ASP A 103 -4.34 26.05 -11.18
N LYS A 104 -3.33 26.89 -10.93
CA LYS A 104 -2.09 26.93 -11.74
C LYS A 104 -1.29 25.61 -11.72
N TYR A 105 -1.53 24.72 -10.76
CA TYR A 105 -0.93 23.37 -10.68
C TYR A 105 -1.84 22.31 -11.31
N GLY A 106 -3.00 22.70 -11.80
CA GLY A 106 -4.01 21.80 -12.36
C GLY A 106 -4.82 21.06 -11.31
N VAL A 107 -4.72 21.41 -10.03
CA VAL A 107 -5.53 20.81 -8.97
C VAL A 107 -6.99 21.22 -9.16
N PRO A 108 -7.93 20.26 -9.22
CA PRO A 108 -9.35 20.57 -9.31
C PRO A 108 -9.91 21.00 -7.95
N HIS A 109 -10.55 22.16 -7.93
CA HIS A 109 -11.34 22.70 -6.83
C HIS A 109 -12.82 22.52 -7.15
N VAL A 110 -13.47 21.61 -6.47
CA VAL A 110 -14.90 21.30 -6.68
C VAL A 110 -15.76 22.11 -5.73
N THR A 111 -16.74 22.80 -6.30
CA THR A 111 -17.86 23.37 -5.55
C THR A 111 -19.15 22.75 -6.05
N ALA A 112 -19.92 22.12 -5.16
CA ALA A 112 -21.19 21.52 -5.51
C ALA A 112 -22.30 21.94 -4.53
N THR A 113 -23.53 22.07 -5.04
CA THR A 113 -24.70 22.44 -4.24
C THR A 113 -25.30 21.27 -3.45
N THR A 114 -24.90 20.03 -3.80
CA THR A 114 -25.34 18.80 -3.16
C THR A 114 -24.17 17.86 -2.85
N TYR A 115 -24.37 16.97 -1.89
CA TYR A 115 -23.42 15.88 -1.60
C TYR A 115 -23.17 15.02 -2.85
N ASP A 116 -24.24 14.55 -3.50
CA ASP A 116 -24.18 13.71 -4.68
C ASP A 116 -23.47 14.42 -5.86
N GLY A 117 -23.63 15.74 -5.98
CA GLY A 117 -22.89 16.55 -6.95
C GLY A 117 -21.39 16.54 -6.74
N GLY A 118 -20.94 16.56 -5.48
CA GLY A 118 -19.51 16.42 -5.14
C GLY A 118 -18.96 15.03 -5.48
N ILE A 119 -19.72 13.98 -5.18
CA ILE A 119 -19.33 12.59 -5.54
C ILE A 119 -19.30 12.38 -7.06
N TRP A 120 -20.29 12.92 -7.77
CA TRP A 120 -20.31 12.88 -9.23
C TRP A 120 -19.09 13.60 -9.83
N ALA A 121 -18.75 14.80 -9.33
CA ALA A 121 -17.58 15.54 -9.79
C ALA A 121 -16.27 14.78 -9.61
N ALA A 122 -16.14 14.04 -8.51
CA ALA A 122 -14.97 13.19 -8.31
C ALA A 122 -14.87 12.07 -9.35
N GLY A 123 -15.99 11.51 -9.81
CA GLY A 123 -16.04 10.53 -10.89
C GLY A 123 -15.61 11.14 -12.24
N TRP A 124 -16.15 12.30 -12.56
CA TRP A 124 -15.78 13.07 -13.74
C TRP A 124 -14.27 13.35 -13.78
N ILE A 125 -13.72 13.90 -12.70
CA ILE A 125 -12.28 14.20 -12.57
C ILE A 125 -11.42 12.94 -12.66
N ALA A 126 -11.87 11.84 -12.06
CA ALA A 126 -11.12 10.58 -12.13
C ALA A 126 -10.99 10.06 -13.56
N ALA A 127 -12.08 10.13 -14.35
CA ALA A 127 -12.05 9.74 -15.75
C ALA A 127 -11.18 10.71 -16.59
N GLU A 128 -11.25 12.00 -16.31
CA GLU A 128 -10.47 13.01 -17.00
C GLU A 128 -8.97 12.92 -16.71
N ASP A 129 -8.59 12.87 -15.42
CA ASP A 129 -7.21 12.96 -14.99
C ASP A 129 -6.48 11.60 -14.99
N ARG A 130 -7.22 10.50 -14.90
CA ARG A 130 -6.68 9.14 -14.74
C ARG A 130 -7.29 8.12 -15.71
N GLY A 131 -7.97 8.58 -16.77
CA GLY A 131 -8.67 7.72 -17.71
C GLY A 131 -7.80 6.61 -18.30
N LEU A 132 -6.56 6.92 -18.72
CA LEU A 132 -5.62 5.91 -19.24
C LEU A 132 -5.28 4.85 -18.17
N LEU A 133 -4.93 5.28 -16.97
CA LEU A 133 -4.63 4.36 -15.87
C LEU A 133 -5.85 3.52 -15.49
N LEU A 134 -7.03 4.15 -15.46
CA LEU A 134 -8.30 3.48 -15.17
C LEU A 134 -8.59 2.39 -16.20
N GLN A 135 -8.46 2.68 -17.49
CA GLN A 135 -8.68 1.69 -18.54
C GLN A 135 -7.67 0.54 -18.46
N GLN A 136 -6.40 0.85 -18.22
CA GLN A 136 -5.37 -0.18 -18.04
C GLN A 136 -5.58 -1.02 -16.79
N ALA A 137 -6.04 -0.43 -15.70
CA ALA A 137 -6.33 -1.14 -14.46
C ALA A 137 -7.63 -1.96 -14.52
N ARG A 138 -8.62 -1.49 -15.27
CA ARG A 138 -9.99 -1.99 -15.29
C ARG A 138 -10.10 -3.50 -15.21
N TYR A 139 -9.55 -4.22 -16.18
CA TYR A 139 -9.62 -5.68 -16.22
C TYR A 139 -8.45 -6.36 -15.51
N ASN A 140 -7.24 -5.79 -15.59
CA ASN A 140 -6.06 -6.34 -14.94
C ASN A 140 -6.18 -6.41 -13.41
N ALA A 141 -6.92 -5.49 -12.80
CA ALA A 141 -7.16 -5.49 -11.35
C ALA A 141 -7.96 -6.69 -10.85
N ARG A 142 -8.70 -7.37 -11.73
CA ARG A 142 -9.53 -8.52 -11.36
C ARG A 142 -8.74 -9.69 -10.81
N VAL A 143 -7.48 -9.85 -11.24
CA VAL A 143 -6.62 -10.91 -10.72
C VAL A 143 -6.35 -10.76 -9.22
N ALA A 144 -6.31 -9.52 -8.71
CA ALA A 144 -6.21 -9.26 -7.27
C ALA A 144 -7.51 -9.60 -6.52
N ALA A 145 -8.65 -9.27 -7.10
CA ALA A 145 -9.95 -9.50 -6.47
C ALA A 145 -10.30 -11.00 -6.29
N ILE A 146 -9.74 -11.86 -7.15
CA ILE A 146 -9.94 -13.32 -7.11
C ILE A 146 -8.73 -14.09 -6.54
N ASP A 147 -7.73 -13.40 -6.03
CA ASP A 147 -6.46 -13.99 -5.54
C ASP A 147 -5.83 -14.97 -6.56
N ALA A 148 -5.78 -14.58 -7.85
CA ALA A 148 -5.22 -15.43 -8.90
C ALA A 148 -3.74 -15.76 -8.60
N PRO A 149 -3.38 -17.07 -8.49
CA PRO A 149 -2.03 -17.44 -8.08
C PRO A 149 -0.95 -16.95 -9.06
N GLY A 150 0.12 -16.38 -8.53
CA GLY A 150 1.27 -15.96 -9.33
C GLY A 150 1.04 -14.72 -10.21
N LEU A 151 -0.11 -14.04 -10.10
CA LEU A 151 -0.42 -12.82 -10.83
C LEU A 151 -0.41 -11.59 -9.92
N SER A 152 0.34 -10.58 -10.31
CA SER A 152 0.37 -9.27 -9.66
C SER A 152 -0.44 -8.28 -10.48
N ALA A 153 -1.55 -7.79 -9.94
CA ALA A 153 -2.41 -6.84 -10.66
C ALA A 153 -1.63 -5.56 -11.05
N ILE A 154 -0.82 -5.02 -10.13
CA ILE A 154 0.00 -3.83 -10.44
C ILE A 154 1.08 -4.15 -11.48
N GLY A 155 1.63 -5.36 -11.48
CA GLY A 155 2.57 -5.83 -12.50
C GLY A 155 1.92 -5.92 -13.88
N LEU A 156 0.69 -6.42 -13.98
CA LEU A 156 -0.07 -6.47 -15.23
C LEU A 156 -0.39 -5.06 -15.75
N VAL A 157 -0.76 -4.14 -14.86
CA VAL A 157 -1.01 -2.74 -15.22
C VAL A 157 0.26 -2.07 -15.75
N ALA A 158 1.37 -2.18 -15.03
CA ALA A 158 2.65 -1.59 -15.42
C ALA A 158 3.23 -2.20 -16.70
N GLY A 159 3.00 -3.51 -16.90
CA GLY A 159 3.42 -4.23 -18.09
C GLY A 159 2.46 -4.11 -19.29
N LEU A 160 1.42 -3.26 -19.20
CA LEU A 160 0.40 -3.05 -20.24
C LEU A 160 -0.23 -4.37 -20.73
N GLN A 161 -0.45 -5.32 -19.80
CA GLN A 161 -1.03 -6.61 -20.13
C GLN A 161 -2.54 -6.52 -20.35
N ASN A 162 -3.12 -7.54 -20.95
CA ASN A 162 -4.54 -7.59 -21.29
C ASN A 162 -5.18 -8.83 -20.67
N PHE A 163 -5.69 -8.67 -19.44
CA PHE A 163 -6.51 -9.68 -18.80
C PHE A 163 -7.97 -9.49 -19.19
N GLN A 164 -8.62 -10.57 -19.64
CA GLN A 164 -10.05 -10.61 -19.94
C GLN A 164 -10.73 -11.56 -18.95
N PRO A 165 -11.57 -11.04 -18.04
CA PRO A 165 -12.22 -11.87 -17.03
C PRO A 165 -13.27 -12.81 -17.63
N SER A 166 -13.40 -14.00 -17.06
CA SER A 166 -14.57 -14.85 -17.30
C SER A 166 -15.82 -14.31 -16.59
N GLN A 167 -17.00 -14.78 -16.99
CA GLN A 167 -18.24 -14.48 -16.27
C GLN A 167 -18.16 -14.92 -14.80
N ARG A 168 -17.49 -16.03 -14.52
CA ARG A 168 -17.28 -16.52 -13.15
C ARG A 168 -16.45 -15.54 -12.30
N THR A 169 -15.45 -14.90 -12.89
CA THR A 169 -14.67 -13.83 -12.21
C THR A 169 -15.56 -12.64 -11.91
N GLU A 170 -16.38 -12.20 -12.86
CA GLU A 170 -17.31 -11.09 -12.65
C GLU A 170 -18.34 -11.40 -11.55
N ASP A 171 -18.91 -12.61 -11.56
CA ASP A 171 -19.86 -13.06 -10.53
C ASP A 171 -19.23 -13.13 -9.14
N GLU A 172 -17.95 -13.54 -9.06
CA GLU A 172 -17.22 -13.59 -7.79
C GLU A 172 -16.99 -12.19 -7.21
N ILE A 173 -16.56 -11.25 -8.04
CA ILE A 173 -16.31 -9.85 -7.66
C ILE A 173 -17.61 -9.16 -7.25
N ALA A 174 -18.71 -9.41 -7.95
CA ALA A 174 -20.02 -8.83 -7.66
C ALA A 174 -20.53 -9.12 -6.24
N LYS A 175 -20.06 -10.21 -5.59
CA LYS A 175 -20.39 -10.56 -4.20
C LYS A 175 -19.95 -9.50 -3.18
N GLN A 176 -19.02 -8.62 -3.53
CA GLN A 176 -18.64 -7.49 -2.67
C GLN A 176 -19.81 -6.52 -2.42
N THR A 177 -20.79 -6.46 -3.34
CA THR A 177 -22.05 -5.75 -3.12
C THR A 177 -22.79 -6.28 -1.89
N ASP A 178 -22.80 -7.60 -1.68
CA ASP A 178 -23.47 -8.21 -0.54
C ASP A 178 -22.70 -7.96 0.77
N ALA A 179 -21.36 -7.87 0.70
CA ALA A 179 -20.56 -7.45 1.84
C ALA A 179 -20.90 -6.02 2.29
N LEU A 180 -21.09 -5.07 1.36
CA LEU A 180 -21.54 -3.72 1.67
C LEU A 180 -22.98 -3.70 2.21
N LYS A 181 -23.91 -4.43 1.61
CA LYS A 181 -25.30 -4.52 2.11
C LYS A 181 -25.34 -5.09 3.54
N ALA A 182 -24.53 -6.11 3.83
CA ALA A 182 -24.40 -6.73 5.15
C ALA A 182 -23.81 -5.78 6.19
N ALA A 183 -23.03 -4.77 5.78
CA ALA A 183 -22.51 -3.71 6.65
C ALA A 183 -23.57 -2.67 7.08
N GLY A 184 -24.85 -2.87 6.72
CA GLY A 184 -25.97 -2.07 7.17
C GLY A 184 -26.12 -0.73 6.43
N SER A 185 -26.64 0.29 7.11
CA SER A 185 -26.91 1.61 6.50
C SER A 185 -25.67 2.29 5.95
N GLU A 186 -24.55 2.13 6.61
CA GLU A 186 -23.27 2.70 6.18
C GLU A 186 -22.76 2.09 4.86
N GLY A 187 -22.79 0.74 4.75
CA GLY A 187 -22.43 0.07 3.51
C GLY A 187 -23.38 0.38 2.36
N LYS A 188 -24.69 0.54 2.64
CA LYS A 188 -25.67 0.99 1.63
C LYS A 188 -25.38 2.43 1.16
N ALA A 189 -24.92 3.29 2.06
CA ALA A 189 -24.52 4.65 1.70
C ALA A 189 -23.28 4.65 0.80
N VAL A 190 -22.28 3.79 1.08
CA VAL A 190 -21.12 3.60 0.20
C VAL A 190 -21.55 3.09 -1.18
N LEU A 191 -22.50 2.14 -1.26
CA LEU A 191 -23.02 1.66 -2.54
C LEU A 191 -23.66 2.80 -3.36
N LYS A 192 -24.46 3.66 -2.72
CA LYS A 192 -25.03 4.84 -3.38
C LYS A 192 -23.94 5.78 -3.89
N ASP A 193 -22.92 6.03 -3.07
CA ASP A 193 -21.81 6.90 -3.45
C ASP A 193 -21.01 6.30 -4.64
N ILE A 194 -20.81 4.97 -4.67
CA ILE A 194 -20.21 4.29 -5.82
C ILE A 194 -21.03 4.49 -7.09
N ASP A 195 -22.35 4.29 -7.03
CA ASP A 195 -23.23 4.48 -8.19
C ASP A 195 -23.18 5.92 -8.71
N THR A 196 -23.20 6.90 -7.80
CA THR A 196 -23.09 8.32 -8.15
C THR A 196 -21.73 8.66 -8.79
N TYR A 197 -20.65 8.08 -8.25
CA TYR A 197 -19.30 8.23 -8.78
C TYR A 197 -19.15 7.63 -10.18
N LEU A 198 -19.72 6.44 -10.39
CA LEU A 198 -19.78 5.77 -11.70
C LEU A 198 -20.55 6.61 -12.72
N THR A 199 -21.66 7.25 -12.31
CA THR A 199 -22.37 8.20 -13.19
C THR A 199 -21.43 9.32 -13.65
N GLY A 200 -20.60 9.88 -12.75
CA GLY A 200 -19.62 10.90 -13.14
C GLY A 200 -18.55 10.40 -14.09
N ILE A 201 -18.04 9.18 -13.90
CA ILE A 201 -17.09 8.54 -14.83
C ILE A 201 -17.74 8.37 -16.21
N ASN A 202 -18.93 7.77 -16.25
CA ASN A 202 -19.59 7.40 -17.49
C ASN A 202 -20.06 8.64 -18.26
N ASP A 203 -20.58 9.65 -17.61
CA ASP A 203 -20.91 10.95 -18.23
C ASP A 203 -19.67 11.60 -18.90
N TYR A 204 -18.48 11.45 -18.30
CA TYR A 204 -17.22 11.90 -18.92
C TYR A 204 -16.86 11.05 -20.14
N LEU A 205 -16.96 9.72 -20.03
CA LEU A 205 -16.65 8.81 -21.13
C LEU A 205 -17.60 9.02 -22.30
N ASP A 206 -18.89 9.16 -22.06
CA ASP A 206 -19.89 9.44 -23.09
C ASP A 206 -19.57 10.73 -23.87
N ALA A 207 -19.14 11.76 -23.15
CA ALA A 207 -18.82 13.05 -23.76
C ALA A 207 -17.48 13.06 -24.52
N ASN A 208 -16.47 12.28 -24.09
CA ASN A 208 -15.10 12.41 -24.57
C ASN A 208 -14.52 11.14 -25.19
N SER A 209 -15.12 9.97 -24.94
CA SER A 209 -14.63 8.66 -25.40
C SER A 209 -15.79 7.66 -25.59
N PRO A 210 -16.80 7.97 -26.40
CA PRO A 210 -18.07 7.23 -26.45
C PRO A 210 -17.94 5.77 -26.93
N ALA A 211 -16.78 5.37 -27.45
CA ALA A 211 -16.48 3.97 -27.79
C ALA A 211 -16.01 3.16 -26.58
N THR A 212 -15.73 3.80 -25.44
CA THR A 212 -15.28 3.14 -24.22
C THR A 212 -16.51 2.62 -23.46
N PRO A 213 -16.59 1.31 -23.14
CA PRO A 213 -17.71 0.79 -22.38
C PRO A 213 -17.83 1.43 -20.98
N ASP A 214 -19.05 1.59 -20.50
CA ASP A 214 -19.33 2.10 -19.16
C ASP A 214 -18.59 1.34 -18.07
N TRP A 215 -18.20 2.10 -17.07
CA TRP A 215 -17.69 1.53 -15.81
C TRP A 215 -18.83 1.01 -14.96
N THR A 216 -18.57 -0.09 -14.25
CA THR A 216 -19.50 -0.79 -13.38
C THR A 216 -18.96 -0.86 -11.94
N ARG A 217 -19.79 -1.30 -11.00
CA ARG A 217 -19.34 -1.55 -9.63
C ARG A 217 -18.15 -2.53 -9.56
N ASN A 218 -18.13 -3.55 -10.42
CA ASN A 218 -17.04 -4.53 -10.45
C ASN A 218 -15.69 -3.87 -10.79
N ASP A 219 -15.68 -2.82 -11.62
CA ASP A 219 -14.47 -2.08 -11.92
C ASP A 219 -13.92 -1.37 -10.68
N VAL A 220 -14.79 -0.72 -9.91
CA VAL A 220 -14.43 -0.09 -8.62
C VAL A 220 -13.93 -1.13 -7.63
N TYR A 221 -14.62 -2.26 -7.51
CA TYR A 221 -14.24 -3.33 -6.57
C TYR A 221 -12.89 -3.94 -6.92
N ALA A 222 -12.66 -4.22 -8.20
CA ALA A 222 -11.40 -4.79 -8.67
C ALA A 222 -10.22 -3.84 -8.47
N VAL A 223 -10.37 -2.56 -8.84
CA VAL A 223 -9.28 -1.57 -8.64
C VAL A 223 -9.01 -1.32 -7.16
N ASN A 224 -10.03 -1.41 -6.30
CA ASN A 224 -9.82 -1.37 -4.85
C ASN A 224 -9.04 -2.60 -4.36
N ALA A 225 -9.35 -3.80 -4.83
CA ALA A 225 -8.60 -5.02 -4.50
C ALA A 225 -7.15 -4.96 -5.00
N LEU A 226 -6.89 -4.36 -6.17
CA LEU A 226 -5.51 -4.09 -6.64
C LEU A 226 -4.74 -3.23 -5.64
N LYS A 227 -5.34 -2.14 -5.16
CA LYS A 227 -4.72 -1.29 -4.12
C LYS A 227 -4.38 -2.12 -2.88
N ASP A 228 -5.25 -3.04 -2.49
CA ASP A 228 -5.08 -3.86 -1.30
C ASP A 228 -3.96 -4.87 -1.49
N GLN A 229 -3.93 -5.60 -2.61
CA GLN A 229 -2.83 -6.50 -2.97
C GLN A 229 -1.47 -5.77 -2.97
N PHE A 230 -1.46 -4.53 -3.45
CA PHE A 230 -0.25 -3.73 -3.58
C PHE A 230 0.24 -3.15 -2.24
N LEU A 231 -0.67 -2.69 -1.36
CA LEU A 231 -0.33 -1.88 -0.18
C LEU A 231 -0.86 -2.43 1.14
N GLY A 232 -2.00 -3.12 1.12
CA GLY A 232 -2.81 -3.41 2.29
C GLY A 232 -2.78 -4.86 2.78
N GLU A 233 -1.94 -5.71 2.22
CA GLU A 233 -1.84 -7.12 2.56
C GLU A 233 -0.47 -7.50 3.12
N GLY A 234 -0.43 -8.58 3.88
CA GLY A 234 0.77 -9.23 4.40
C GLY A 234 0.51 -10.70 4.69
N GLY A 235 1.57 -11.48 4.92
CA GLY A 235 1.52 -12.94 5.03
C GLY A 235 1.65 -13.63 3.66
N GLY A 236 1.36 -14.91 3.60
CA GLY A 236 1.36 -15.69 2.36
C GLY A 236 2.73 -16.17 1.87
N ASP A 237 3.75 -16.14 2.73
CA ASP A 237 5.08 -16.65 2.42
C ASP A 237 5.51 -17.85 3.30
N GLU A 238 4.58 -18.44 4.05
CA GLU A 238 4.83 -19.54 4.99
C GLU A 238 5.44 -20.77 4.31
N ALA A 239 5.12 -21.04 3.04
CA ALA A 239 5.74 -22.13 2.29
C ALA A 239 7.25 -21.94 2.14
N ARG A 240 7.70 -20.73 1.84
CA ARG A 240 9.12 -20.40 1.71
C ARG A 240 9.85 -20.45 3.03
N ARG A 241 9.24 -19.90 4.08
CA ARG A 241 9.78 -19.96 5.45
C ARG A 241 9.87 -21.37 5.95
N SER A 242 8.83 -22.17 5.71
CA SER A 242 8.79 -23.59 6.03
C SER A 242 9.88 -24.37 5.30
N GLN A 243 10.09 -24.11 4.00
CA GLN A 243 11.17 -24.70 3.21
C GLN A 243 12.56 -24.28 3.73
N PHE A 244 12.73 -23.00 4.07
CA PHE A 244 13.98 -22.49 4.62
C PHE A 244 14.31 -23.16 5.95
N LEU A 245 13.34 -23.28 6.86
CA LEU A 245 13.51 -24.02 8.11
C LEU A 245 13.86 -25.49 7.85
N GLY A 246 13.20 -26.15 6.89
CA GLY A 246 13.55 -27.50 6.46
C GLY A 246 15.01 -27.62 6.02
N GLY A 247 15.51 -26.63 5.26
CA GLY A 247 16.91 -26.53 4.88
C GLY A 247 17.88 -26.36 6.05
N LEU A 248 17.54 -25.49 7.00
CA LEU A 248 18.32 -25.29 8.22
C LEU A 248 18.37 -26.58 9.07
N ILE A 249 17.25 -27.27 9.24
CA ILE A 249 17.17 -28.53 9.97
C ILE A 249 18.02 -29.61 9.32
N LYS A 250 17.93 -29.73 7.99
CA LYS A 250 18.74 -30.69 7.22
C LYS A 250 20.25 -30.45 7.38
N ARG A 251 20.66 -29.18 7.40
CA ARG A 251 22.08 -28.79 7.44
C ARG A 251 22.66 -28.78 8.85
N LEU A 252 21.90 -28.33 9.85
CA LEU A 252 22.39 -28.02 11.20
C LEU A 252 21.84 -28.96 12.29
N GLY A 253 20.91 -29.87 11.94
CA GLY A 253 20.11 -30.63 12.86
C GLY A 253 18.96 -29.79 13.47
N ALA A 254 17.95 -30.45 14.02
CA ALA A 254 16.72 -29.80 14.45
C ALA A 254 16.96 -28.66 15.48
N LYS A 255 17.75 -28.92 16.53
CA LYS A 255 17.99 -27.95 17.61
C LYS A 255 18.64 -26.65 17.10
N LYS A 256 19.73 -26.76 16.32
CA LYS A 256 20.43 -25.59 15.77
C LYS A 256 19.63 -24.92 14.67
N GLY A 257 18.95 -25.69 13.80
CA GLY A 257 18.11 -25.15 12.73
C GLY A 257 16.99 -24.26 13.26
N TRP A 258 16.29 -24.72 14.29
CA TRP A 258 15.26 -23.91 14.96
C TRP A 258 15.86 -22.68 15.66
N LYS A 259 17.03 -22.80 16.28
CA LYS A 259 17.69 -21.65 16.91
C LYS A 259 17.98 -20.55 15.89
N VAL A 260 18.59 -20.88 14.77
CA VAL A 260 18.89 -19.93 13.69
C VAL A 260 17.61 -19.33 13.11
N PHE A 261 16.60 -20.16 12.84
CA PHE A 261 15.31 -19.68 12.33
C PHE A 261 14.66 -18.66 13.26
N ASN A 262 14.61 -18.95 14.55
CA ASN A 262 14.02 -18.04 15.55
C ASN A 262 14.86 -16.77 15.76
N ASP A 263 16.17 -16.84 15.59
CA ASP A 263 17.09 -15.70 15.71
C ASP A 263 16.88 -14.68 14.57
N LEU A 264 16.50 -15.16 13.38
CA LEU A 264 16.21 -14.32 12.22
C LEU A 264 14.83 -13.65 12.27
N ARG A 265 13.94 -14.11 13.14
CA ARG A 265 12.57 -13.55 13.25
C ARG A 265 12.58 -12.25 14.03
N GLN A 266 11.81 -11.28 13.52
CA GLN A 266 11.60 -9.99 14.19
C GLN A 266 10.47 -10.01 15.23
N HIS A 267 9.72 -11.10 15.31
CA HIS A 267 8.50 -11.27 16.10
C HIS A 267 8.65 -10.91 17.59
N THR A 268 9.79 -11.19 18.15
CA THR A 268 10.09 -10.94 19.58
C THR A 268 11.22 -9.94 19.79
N ASN A 269 11.54 -9.14 18.79
CA ASN A 269 12.61 -8.15 18.90
C ASN A 269 12.21 -7.01 19.84
N ASN A 270 12.66 -7.08 21.09
CA ASN A 270 12.38 -6.08 22.12
C ASN A 270 13.13 -4.76 21.89
N GLU A 271 14.15 -4.74 21.05
CA GLU A 271 14.91 -3.54 20.67
C GLU A 271 14.23 -2.77 19.54
N SER A 272 13.26 -3.37 18.87
CA SER A 272 12.51 -2.73 17.80
C SER A 272 11.79 -1.49 18.31
N PRO A 273 12.05 -0.31 17.74
CA PRO A 273 11.34 0.90 18.12
C PRO A 273 9.86 0.78 17.72
N THR A 274 8.97 1.21 18.61
CA THR A 274 7.52 1.18 18.39
C THR A 274 6.97 2.59 18.16
N SER A 275 5.86 2.68 17.41
CA SER A 275 5.21 3.96 17.11
C SER A 275 4.34 4.47 18.26
N ILE A 276 3.81 3.57 19.09
CA ILE A 276 2.98 3.90 20.25
C ILE A 276 3.44 3.15 21.49
N ASP A 277 3.09 3.71 22.65
CA ASP A 277 3.25 3.06 23.93
C ASP A 277 2.21 1.94 24.12
N GLY A 278 2.49 1.04 25.06
CA GLY A 278 1.58 -0.06 25.41
C GLY A 278 1.98 -1.39 24.80
N ARG A 279 1.24 -2.42 25.19
CA ARG A 279 1.43 -3.79 24.75
C ARG A 279 0.12 -4.33 24.18
N PHE A 280 0.18 -4.84 22.96
CA PHE A 280 -0.94 -5.46 22.27
C PHE A 280 -0.56 -6.91 21.94
N ALA A 281 -1.10 -7.86 22.69
CA ALA A 281 -0.77 -9.27 22.49
C ALA A 281 -1.54 -9.83 21.28
N TYR A 282 -0.81 -10.17 20.22
CA TYR A 282 -1.38 -10.83 19.05
C TYR A 282 -0.38 -11.80 18.43
N SER A 283 -0.88 -12.97 18.00
CA SER A 283 -0.15 -13.98 17.23
C SER A 283 1.21 -14.40 17.86
N PRO A 284 1.28 -14.80 19.13
CA PRO A 284 2.53 -15.20 19.75
C PRO A 284 3.05 -16.50 19.13
N ILE A 285 4.38 -16.66 19.08
CA ILE A 285 5.00 -17.90 18.63
C ILE A 285 4.72 -19.02 19.66
N PRO A 286 4.03 -20.10 19.28
CA PRO A 286 3.67 -21.15 20.21
C PRO A 286 4.86 -22.05 20.57
N SER A 287 4.84 -22.64 21.76
CA SER A 287 5.77 -23.72 22.13
C SER A 287 5.41 -25.03 21.41
N ASN A 288 4.13 -25.39 21.41
CA ASN A 288 3.60 -26.52 20.65
C ASN A 288 3.24 -26.07 19.22
N LYS A 289 3.92 -26.64 18.22
CA LYS A 289 3.75 -26.32 16.80
C LYS A 289 3.14 -27.48 15.99
N SER A 290 2.36 -28.35 16.66
CA SER A 290 1.79 -29.54 16.02
C SER A 290 0.81 -29.23 14.87
N GLY A 291 0.29 -28.00 14.81
CA GLY A 291 -0.54 -27.51 13.71
C GLY A 291 0.25 -26.99 12.51
N SER A 292 1.57 -26.83 12.65
CA SER A 292 2.40 -26.31 11.57
C SER A 292 3.07 -27.43 10.78
N VAL A 293 3.46 -27.11 9.55
CA VAL A 293 4.12 -28.04 8.61
C VAL A 293 5.44 -27.45 8.16
N ILE A 294 6.47 -28.29 8.16
CA ILE A 294 7.78 -28.00 7.58
C ILE A 294 7.91 -28.84 6.32
N ILE A 295 8.10 -28.21 5.19
CA ILE A 295 8.28 -28.88 3.90
C ILE A 295 9.75 -29.21 3.63
N ASP A 296 9.96 -30.16 2.74
CA ASP A 296 11.30 -30.59 2.38
C ASP A 296 12.06 -29.47 1.66
N PRO A 297 13.37 -29.35 1.87
CA PRO A 297 14.20 -28.33 1.22
C PRO A 297 14.10 -28.38 -0.31
N LYS A 298 13.92 -27.23 -0.94
CA LYS A 298 13.84 -27.06 -2.41
C LYS A 298 12.63 -27.79 -3.06
N SER A 299 11.63 -28.20 -2.26
CA SER A 299 10.47 -28.93 -2.78
C SER A 299 9.32 -28.02 -3.20
N PHE A 300 9.25 -26.79 -2.73
CA PHE A 300 8.18 -25.87 -3.10
C PHE A 300 8.31 -25.43 -4.56
N LYS A 301 7.23 -25.67 -5.30
CA LYS A 301 7.08 -25.26 -6.69
C LYS A 301 5.79 -24.46 -6.79
N PRO A 302 5.84 -23.15 -7.03
CA PRO A 302 4.65 -22.35 -7.29
C PRO A 302 3.93 -22.88 -8.52
N VAL A 303 2.59 -22.71 -8.55
CA VAL A 303 1.83 -22.98 -9.77
C VAL A 303 2.09 -21.86 -10.77
N ASP A 304 2.17 -22.24 -12.03
CA ASP A 304 2.24 -21.31 -13.14
C ASP A 304 0.90 -21.34 -13.84
N VAL A 305 0.14 -20.27 -13.72
CA VAL A 305 -1.16 -20.14 -14.37
C VAL A 305 -1.07 -19.46 -15.74
N THR A 306 0.14 -18.99 -16.09
CA THR A 306 0.44 -18.28 -17.34
C THR A 306 1.84 -18.63 -17.81
N PRO A 307 2.05 -19.85 -18.35
CA PRO A 307 3.40 -20.34 -18.71
C PRO A 307 4.14 -19.45 -19.73
N ASN A 308 3.41 -18.68 -20.52
CA ASN A 308 3.97 -17.78 -21.53
C ASN A 308 4.15 -16.33 -21.04
N THR A 309 3.78 -16.01 -19.81
CA THR A 309 3.97 -14.64 -19.27
C THR A 309 5.44 -14.45 -18.85
N PRO A 310 6.10 -13.36 -19.30
CA PRO A 310 7.46 -13.06 -18.87
C PRO A 310 7.62 -13.06 -17.36
N GLU A 311 8.72 -13.62 -16.87
CA GLU A 311 9.00 -13.78 -15.42
C GLU A 311 8.97 -12.44 -14.66
N GLU A 312 9.33 -11.34 -15.33
CA GLU A 312 9.33 -9.98 -14.81
C GLU A 312 7.91 -9.45 -14.50
N LEU A 313 6.88 -10.00 -15.14
CA LEU A 313 5.48 -9.61 -14.98
C LEU A 313 4.70 -10.56 -14.06
N SER A 314 5.25 -11.71 -13.77
CA SER A 314 4.69 -12.62 -12.78
C SER A 314 5.14 -12.17 -11.38
N ASP A 315 4.31 -12.36 -10.36
CA ASP A 315 4.68 -12.13 -8.95
C ASP A 315 5.77 -13.12 -8.46
N ARG A 316 6.54 -13.70 -9.40
CA ARG A 316 7.73 -14.52 -9.15
C ARG A 316 8.85 -13.70 -8.50
N SER A 317 8.84 -12.37 -8.69
CA SER A 317 9.72 -11.45 -7.96
C SER A 317 9.48 -11.50 -6.44
N SER A 318 8.26 -11.80 -6.02
CA SER A 318 7.96 -12.09 -4.61
C SER A 318 8.61 -13.41 -4.14
N SER A 319 9.26 -14.15 -5.05
CA SER A 319 9.91 -15.43 -4.76
C SER A 319 11.22 -15.30 -3.97
N ASN A 320 11.84 -14.13 -3.94
CA ASN A 320 13.03 -13.89 -3.14
C ASN A 320 12.65 -13.21 -1.81
N PRO A 321 12.70 -13.90 -0.66
CA PRO A 321 12.40 -13.29 0.63
C PRO A 321 13.37 -12.17 1.02
N LEU A 322 14.46 -12.00 0.26
CA LEU A 322 15.49 -10.98 0.47
C LEU A 322 15.36 -9.80 -0.49
N GLU A 323 14.42 -9.82 -1.43
CA GLU A 323 14.19 -8.66 -2.30
C GLU A 323 13.54 -7.52 -1.52
N PRO A 324 14.20 -6.35 -1.46
CA PRO A 324 13.63 -5.19 -0.81
C PRO A 324 12.39 -4.73 -1.60
N ARG A 325 11.26 -4.54 -0.94
CA ARG A 325 10.13 -3.82 -1.54
C ARG A 325 10.57 -2.39 -1.82
N HIS A 326 10.36 -1.92 -3.03
CA HIS A 326 10.61 -0.54 -3.44
C HIS A 326 9.58 0.47 -2.89
N GLN A 327 8.90 0.12 -1.79
CA GLN A 327 7.85 0.91 -1.18
C GLN A 327 8.25 1.25 0.25
N ALA A 328 7.98 2.48 0.63
CA ALA A 328 8.14 2.94 1.99
C ALA A 328 7.04 3.95 2.30
N SER A 329 6.70 4.09 3.56
CA SER A 329 5.79 5.13 4.01
C SER A 329 6.25 5.60 5.36
N ASN A 330 6.19 6.89 5.60
CA ASN A 330 6.61 7.47 6.86
C ASN A 330 5.62 8.50 7.38
N THR A 331 5.65 8.70 8.67
CA THR A 331 4.86 9.71 9.37
C THR A 331 5.60 10.19 10.60
N LEU A 332 5.70 11.50 10.75
CA LEU A 332 6.21 12.16 11.93
C LEU A 332 5.11 13.02 12.53
N MET A 333 4.76 12.76 13.78
CA MET A 333 3.75 13.53 14.49
C MET A 333 4.33 14.02 15.81
N ILE A 334 4.08 15.30 16.09
CA ILE A 334 4.51 15.98 17.31
C ILE A 334 3.28 16.37 18.09
N THR A 335 3.22 16.00 19.36
CA THR A 335 2.10 16.36 20.24
C THR A 335 2.12 17.87 20.57
N LYS A 336 0.99 18.39 20.99
CA LYS A 336 0.83 19.78 21.43
C LYS A 336 1.92 20.21 22.43
N GLY A 337 2.31 19.34 23.35
CA GLY A 337 3.30 19.64 24.39
C GLY A 337 4.72 19.89 23.85
N ARG A 338 5.10 19.24 22.74
CA ARG A 338 6.40 19.42 22.08
C ARG A 338 6.38 20.39 20.90
N SER A 339 5.23 20.88 20.52
CA SER A 339 5.09 21.84 19.43
C SER A 339 5.36 23.27 19.89
N ALA A 340 6.11 24.02 19.12
CA ALA A 340 6.37 25.44 19.34
C ALA A 340 5.11 26.29 19.07
N THR A 341 4.20 25.82 18.22
CA THR A 341 2.96 26.53 17.89
C THR A 341 1.85 26.32 18.92
N GLY A 342 2.04 25.43 19.90
CA GLY A 342 0.99 25.04 20.85
C GLY A 342 -0.13 24.21 20.23
N ARG A 343 0.04 23.73 19.00
CA ARG A 343 -0.83 22.78 18.29
C ARG A 343 -0.02 21.59 17.82
N PRO A 344 -0.58 20.37 17.73
CA PRO A 344 0.13 19.24 17.17
C PRO A 344 0.58 19.49 15.72
N LEU A 345 1.66 18.84 15.31
CA LEU A 345 2.22 18.92 13.97
C LEU A 345 2.31 17.53 13.34
N MET A 346 2.11 17.44 12.02
CA MET A 346 2.25 16.19 11.28
C MET A 346 2.92 16.45 9.92
N VAL A 347 3.90 15.61 9.61
CA VAL A 347 4.38 15.40 8.24
C VAL A 347 4.16 13.94 7.92
N GLY A 348 3.38 13.65 6.88
CA GLY A 348 3.04 12.31 6.43
C GLY A 348 3.36 12.14 4.96
N GLY A 349 3.96 11.02 4.59
CA GLY A 349 4.33 10.76 3.21
C GLY A 349 4.38 9.26 2.91
N PRO A 350 3.28 8.66 2.39
CA PRO A 350 3.39 7.38 1.74
C PRO A 350 4.27 7.52 0.50
N GLN A 351 5.17 6.56 0.32
CA GLN A 351 6.13 6.50 -0.78
C GLN A 351 5.77 5.26 -1.61
N ILE A 352 4.97 5.47 -2.66
CA ILE A 352 4.44 4.39 -3.51
C ILE A 352 5.05 4.37 -4.91
N GLY A 353 6.10 5.14 -5.13
CA GLY A 353 6.74 5.34 -6.43
C GLY A 353 6.06 6.44 -7.26
N TYR A 354 6.78 6.92 -8.25
CA TYR A 354 6.29 7.89 -9.22
C TYR A 354 5.87 7.15 -10.49
N PHE A 355 4.57 7.17 -10.76
CA PHE A 355 3.98 6.62 -11.97
C PHE A 355 3.44 7.77 -12.82
N ALA A 356 3.47 7.66 -14.13
CA ALA A 356 2.85 8.59 -15.04
C ALA A 356 1.80 7.87 -15.90
N PRO A 357 0.50 8.14 -15.71
CA PRO A 357 -0.11 9.00 -14.68
C PRO A 357 0.03 8.44 -13.25
N GLY A 358 0.06 9.33 -12.26
CA GLY A 358 0.18 8.95 -10.84
C GLY A 358 -1.04 8.19 -10.33
N LEU A 359 -0.81 7.23 -9.40
CA LEU A 359 -1.89 6.44 -8.78
C LEU A 359 -2.85 7.29 -7.94
N THR A 360 -2.34 8.37 -7.38
CA THR A 360 -3.11 9.35 -6.60
C THR A 360 -3.13 10.70 -7.31
N TYR A 361 -4.13 11.50 -6.99
CA TYR A 361 -4.25 12.88 -7.46
C TYR A 361 -4.82 13.77 -6.37
N GLU A 362 -4.48 15.04 -6.39
CA GLU A 362 -4.99 16.02 -5.42
C GLU A 362 -6.35 16.54 -5.88
N ILE A 363 -7.24 16.76 -4.93
CA ILE A 363 -8.53 17.41 -5.13
C ILE A 363 -8.86 18.25 -3.90
N ASP A 364 -9.52 19.40 -4.13
CA ASP A 364 -10.14 20.21 -3.09
C ASP A 364 -11.66 20.12 -3.26
N MET A 365 -12.34 19.56 -2.27
CA MET A 365 -13.75 19.24 -2.30
C MET A 365 -14.55 20.15 -1.37
N ASN A 366 -15.53 20.87 -1.91
CA ASN A 366 -16.44 21.72 -1.16
C ASN A 366 -17.89 21.46 -1.59
N ALA A 367 -18.56 20.57 -0.90
CA ALA A 367 -19.97 20.27 -1.07
C ALA A 367 -20.64 20.06 0.30
N PRO A 368 -21.97 20.08 0.41
CA PRO A 368 -22.68 19.73 1.64
C PRO A 368 -22.24 18.37 2.16
N GLY A 369 -21.65 18.33 3.37
CA GLY A 369 -21.11 17.10 3.95
C GLY A 369 -19.77 16.62 3.36
N LEU A 370 -19.15 17.36 2.45
CA LEU A 370 -17.84 17.05 1.88
C LEU A 370 -16.97 18.32 1.88
N LYS A 371 -16.10 18.46 2.89
CA LYS A 371 -15.15 19.59 2.96
C LYS A 371 -13.77 19.06 3.33
N TRP A 372 -12.95 18.85 2.31
CA TRP A 372 -11.60 18.31 2.49
C TRP A 372 -10.70 18.67 1.30
N ARG A 373 -9.39 18.72 1.53
CA ARG A 373 -8.37 18.84 0.49
C ARG A 373 -7.27 17.82 0.73
N GLY A 374 -6.81 17.16 -0.32
CA GLY A 374 -5.73 16.21 -0.24
C GLY A 374 -5.70 15.25 -1.41
N ALA A 375 -4.94 14.17 -1.24
CA ALA A 375 -4.86 13.10 -2.21
C ALA A 375 -6.06 12.14 -2.08
N THR A 376 -6.59 11.76 -3.21
CA THR A 376 -7.51 10.64 -3.41
C THR A 376 -6.92 9.66 -4.41
N SER A 377 -7.61 8.58 -4.69
CA SER A 377 -7.23 7.58 -5.68
C SER A 377 -8.47 7.15 -6.47
N ALA A 378 -8.26 6.69 -7.69
CA ALA A 378 -9.33 6.36 -8.62
C ALA A 378 -10.43 5.40 -8.10
N PRO A 379 -10.16 4.38 -7.24
CA PRO A 379 -11.23 3.53 -6.70
C PRO A 379 -12.04 4.16 -5.56
N PHE A 380 -11.67 5.37 -5.11
CA PHE A 380 -12.35 6.04 -3.99
C PHE A 380 -13.43 6.98 -4.53
N PRO A 381 -14.71 6.77 -4.20
CA PRO A 381 -15.81 7.61 -4.71
C PRO A 381 -15.79 9.02 -4.11
N GLY A 382 -14.83 9.85 -4.51
CA GLY A 382 -14.67 11.20 -3.99
C GLY A 382 -14.31 11.26 -2.51
N TYR A 383 -13.55 10.29 -2.00
CA TYR A 383 -13.16 10.21 -0.60
C TYR A 383 -11.71 10.61 -0.38
N LEU A 384 -11.47 11.28 0.74
CA LEU A 384 -10.13 11.61 1.21
C LEU A 384 -9.36 10.33 1.57
N LEU A 385 -8.18 10.18 0.98
CA LEU A 385 -7.20 9.15 1.36
C LEU A 385 -6.16 9.74 2.32
N ILE A 386 -5.53 10.84 1.93
CA ILE A 386 -4.47 11.54 2.68
C ILE A 386 -4.67 13.03 2.50
N GLY A 387 -4.67 13.78 3.59
CA GLY A 387 -4.83 15.23 3.54
C GLY A 387 -5.58 15.75 4.75
N ARG A 388 -6.40 16.78 4.56
CA ARG A 388 -7.12 17.41 5.67
C ARG A 388 -8.62 17.59 5.39
N GLY A 389 -9.41 17.48 6.45
CA GLY A 389 -10.74 18.06 6.55
C GLY A 389 -10.68 19.47 7.14
N GLN A 390 -11.81 19.98 7.64
CA GLN A 390 -11.87 21.29 8.28
C GLN A 390 -11.05 21.35 9.58
N ASP A 391 -11.18 20.31 10.44
CA ASP A 391 -10.69 20.32 11.82
C ASP A 391 -9.64 19.22 12.10
N PHE A 392 -9.24 18.47 11.09
CA PHE A 392 -8.29 17.36 11.22
C PHE A 392 -7.43 17.19 9.97
N ALA A 393 -6.36 16.43 10.10
CA ALA A 393 -5.64 15.84 8.98
C ALA A 393 -5.39 14.35 9.22
N THR A 394 -5.14 13.62 8.16
CA THR A 394 -4.90 12.17 8.17
C THR A 394 -3.85 11.76 7.16
N THR A 395 -3.12 10.71 7.49
CA THR A 395 -2.20 10.00 6.59
C THR A 395 -2.17 8.53 6.96
N LEU A 396 -1.47 7.72 6.18
CA LEU A 396 -1.35 6.29 6.45
C LEU A 396 0.03 5.74 6.06
N THR A 397 0.37 4.60 6.64
CA THR A 397 1.47 3.75 6.19
C THR A 397 0.96 2.32 6.03
N SER A 398 1.56 1.53 5.13
CA SER A 398 1.29 0.09 5.08
C SER A 398 1.73 -0.56 6.39
N ALA A 399 0.89 -1.42 6.96
CA ALA A 399 1.19 -2.18 8.17
C ALA A 399 1.70 -3.59 7.86
N SER A 400 1.55 -4.06 6.62
CA SER A 400 1.93 -5.42 6.18
C SER A 400 1.45 -6.52 7.13
N GLY A 401 0.27 -6.33 7.76
CA GLY A 401 -0.26 -7.28 8.72
C GLY A 401 -0.59 -8.61 8.06
N ASP A 402 -0.36 -9.69 8.78
CA ASP A 402 -0.50 -11.07 8.33
C ASP A 402 -1.98 -11.47 8.22
N VAL A 403 -2.58 -11.18 7.08
CA VAL A 403 -3.98 -11.48 6.71
C VAL A 403 -4.12 -12.66 5.76
N ILE A 404 -2.99 -13.22 5.31
CA ILE A 404 -2.93 -14.34 4.38
C ILE A 404 -2.18 -15.50 5.02
N ASP A 405 -2.84 -16.65 5.19
CA ASP A 405 -2.21 -17.89 5.63
C ASP A 405 -2.14 -18.92 4.52
N GLN A 406 -1.04 -19.66 4.46
CA GLN A 406 -0.90 -20.81 3.57
C GLN A 406 -1.11 -22.13 4.31
N PHE A 407 -1.86 -23.02 3.67
CA PHE A 407 -2.25 -24.33 4.20
C PHE A 407 -1.62 -25.46 3.39
N ALA A 408 -0.98 -26.40 4.08
CA ALA A 408 -0.49 -27.63 3.46
C ALA A 408 -1.61 -28.66 3.41
N GLU A 409 -2.17 -28.88 2.23
CA GLU A 409 -3.24 -29.81 1.95
C GLU A 409 -2.68 -31.22 1.74
N THR A 410 -3.05 -32.14 2.59
CA THR A 410 -2.67 -33.56 2.44
C THR A 410 -3.41 -34.16 1.27
N LEU A 411 -2.69 -34.59 0.24
CA LEU A 411 -3.30 -35.25 -0.91
C LEU A 411 -3.80 -36.66 -0.55
N CYS A 412 -4.86 -37.12 -1.21
CA CYS A 412 -5.49 -38.42 -0.96
C CYS A 412 -6.01 -39.08 -2.23
N GLY A 413 -6.34 -40.36 -2.14
CA GLY A 413 -6.90 -41.15 -3.25
C GLY A 413 -5.94 -41.31 -4.43
N GLY A 414 -4.62 -41.20 -4.22
CA GLY A 414 -3.62 -41.33 -5.29
C GLY A 414 -3.70 -40.22 -6.34
N SER A 415 -4.26 -39.07 -6.01
CA SER A 415 -4.55 -38.00 -6.96
C SER A 415 -4.00 -36.66 -6.49
N ASP A 416 -3.42 -35.87 -7.39
CA ASP A 416 -2.95 -34.51 -7.15
C ASP A 416 -4.10 -33.48 -7.09
N THR A 417 -5.32 -33.88 -7.39
CA THR A 417 -6.52 -33.05 -7.40
C THR A 417 -7.52 -33.38 -6.29
N LYS A 418 -7.12 -34.24 -5.33
CA LYS A 418 -7.93 -34.58 -4.17
C LYS A 418 -7.15 -34.36 -2.88
N TYR A 419 -7.80 -33.82 -1.87
CA TYR A 419 -7.20 -33.49 -0.58
C TYR A 419 -8.06 -33.92 0.60
N LEU A 420 -7.41 -34.19 1.73
CA LEU A 420 -8.06 -34.63 2.96
C LEU A 420 -8.53 -33.42 3.78
N TYR A 421 -9.82 -33.33 4.05
CA TYR A 421 -10.39 -32.30 4.91
C TYR A 421 -11.46 -32.91 5.84
N LYS A 422 -11.29 -32.72 7.15
CA LYS A 422 -12.16 -33.27 8.21
C LYS A 422 -12.44 -34.76 8.03
N GLY A 423 -11.38 -35.53 7.77
CA GLY A 423 -11.43 -36.99 7.59
C GLY A 423 -11.99 -37.47 6.25
N LYS A 424 -12.39 -36.57 5.34
CA LYS A 424 -12.94 -36.90 4.01
C LYS A 424 -12.01 -36.48 2.89
N CYS A 425 -11.82 -37.34 1.90
CA CYS A 425 -11.12 -37.02 0.66
C CYS A 425 -12.05 -36.21 -0.24
N ARG A 426 -11.67 -34.96 -0.53
CA ARG A 426 -12.44 -34.00 -1.34
C ARG A 426 -11.74 -33.71 -2.66
N THR A 427 -12.49 -33.52 -3.73
CA THR A 427 -11.95 -33.03 -5.01
C THR A 427 -11.76 -31.52 -4.94
N MET A 428 -10.63 -31.03 -5.44
CA MET A 428 -10.38 -29.60 -5.62
C MET A 428 -11.31 -29.02 -6.69
N GLY A 429 -11.78 -27.80 -6.46
CA GLY A 429 -12.48 -27.05 -7.51
C GLY A 429 -11.49 -26.58 -8.59
N THR A 430 -12.03 -26.19 -9.74
CA THR A 430 -11.29 -25.44 -10.77
C THR A 430 -11.96 -24.09 -10.90
N PHE A 431 -11.18 -23.02 -10.83
CA PHE A 431 -11.64 -21.67 -11.08
C PHE A 431 -11.15 -21.25 -12.48
N ASP A 432 -12.08 -21.01 -13.38
CA ASP A 432 -11.81 -20.38 -14.65
C ASP A 432 -11.79 -18.86 -14.40
N ALA A 433 -10.63 -18.24 -14.57
CA ALA A 433 -10.46 -16.81 -14.33
C ALA A 433 -10.67 -15.97 -15.59
N GLY A 434 -10.54 -16.57 -16.78
CA GLY A 434 -10.58 -15.87 -18.07
C GLY A 434 -9.32 -16.09 -18.90
N THR A 435 -8.83 -15.03 -19.54
CA THR A 435 -7.61 -15.11 -20.36
C THR A 435 -6.64 -13.98 -20.04
N LEU A 436 -5.34 -14.23 -20.20
CA LEU A 436 -4.30 -13.21 -20.18
C LEU A 436 -3.59 -13.20 -21.52
N ASN A 437 -3.66 -12.07 -22.25
CA ASN A 437 -3.14 -11.92 -23.61
C ASN A 437 -3.64 -13.01 -24.58
N GLY A 438 -4.85 -13.54 -24.34
CA GLY A 438 -5.47 -14.62 -25.10
C GLY A 438 -5.23 -16.02 -24.56
N ASP A 439 -4.28 -16.24 -23.67
CA ASP A 439 -4.02 -17.54 -23.05
C ASP A 439 -4.98 -17.79 -21.88
N PRO A 440 -5.59 -18.99 -21.78
CA PRO A 440 -6.50 -19.33 -20.68
C PRO A 440 -5.82 -19.27 -19.30
N VAL A 441 -6.48 -18.65 -18.34
CA VAL A 441 -6.05 -18.59 -16.94
C VAL A 441 -7.03 -19.37 -16.08
N SER A 442 -6.57 -20.47 -15.50
CA SER A 442 -7.36 -21.26 -14.55
C SER A 442 -6.49 -21.82 -13.44
N PHE A 443 -7.09 -22.03 -12.27
CA PHE A 443 -6.38 -22.58 -11.12
C PHE A 443 -7.25 -23.48 -10.24
N ARG A 444 -6.59 -24.34 -9.45
CA ARG A 444 -7.27 -25.21 -8.50
C ARG A 444 -7.61 -24.44 -7.22
N THR A 445 -8.72 -24.84 -6.58
CA THR A 445 -9.17 -24.28 -5.31
C THR A 445 -9.46 -25.37 -4.29
N THR A 446 -9.21 -25.07 -3.02
CA THR A 446 -9.60 -25.87 -1.86
C THR A 446 -10.57 -25.06 -0.98
N VAL A 447 -10.94 -25.59 0.17
CA VAL A 447 -11.69 -24.83 1.20
C VAL A 447 -10.89 -23.64 1.77
N HIS A 448 -9.56 -23.64 1.58
CA HIS A 448 -8.66 -22.57 2.04
C HIS A 448 -8.29 -21.58 0.93
N GLY A 449 -8.95 -21.66 -0.23
CA GLY A 449 -8.72 -20.73 -1.35
C GLY A 449 -7.92 -21.36 -2.50
N PRO A 450 -7.28 -20.53 -3.35
CA PRO A 450 -6.52 -20.98 -4.50
C PRO A 450 -5.29 -21.81 -4.10
N VAL A 451 -4.97 -22.82 -4.91
CA VAL A 451 -3.72 -23.59 -4.80
C VAL A 451 -2.61 -22.77 -5.43
N VAL A 452 -1.64 -22.33 -4.60
CA VAL A 452 -0.52 -21.47 -4.99
C VAL A 452 0.76 -22.26 -5.31
N GLY A 453 0.78 -23.56 -5.04
CA GLY A 453 1.95 -24.39 -5.31
C GLY A 453 1.81 -25.82 -4.81
N TYR A 454 2.87 -26.58 -5.03
CA TYR A 454 3.04 -27.94 -4.52
C TYR A 454 4.39 -28.08 -3.84
N ALA A 455 4.48 -28.96 -2.85
CA ALA A 455 5.70 -29.27 -2.13
C ALA A 455 5.71 -30.74 -1.67
N THR A 456 6.78 -31.14 -0.97
CA THR A 456 6.80 -32.44 -0.28
C THR A 456 7.03 -32.25 1.23
N VAL A 457 6.43 -33.14 2.00
CA VAL A 457 6.64 -33.29 3.44
C VAL A 457 7.11 -34.71 3.68
N LYS A 458 8.38 -34.89 4.05
CA LYS A 458 9.00 -36.22 4.20
C LYS A 458 8.80 -37.09 2.95
N GLY A 459 9.03 -36.50 1.78
CA GLY A 459 8.87 -37.14 0.48
C GLY A 459 7.43 -37.31 -0.03
N LYS A 460 6.40 -37.00 0.77
CA LYS A 460 4.99 -37.10 0.35
C LYS A 460 4.52 -35.77 -0.20
N LYS A 461 3.93 -35.77 -1.40
CA LYS A 461 3.41 -34.57 -2.07
C LYS A 461 2.23 -33.97 -1.30
N VAL A 462 2.22 -32.65 -1.19
CA VAL A 462 1.15 -31.81 -0.65
C VAL A 462 0.84 -30.68 -1.61
N ALA A 463 -0.40 -30.21 -1.65
CA ALA A 463 -0.72 -28.93 -2.29
C ALA A 463 -0.66 -27.81 -1.24
N ILE A 464 -0.31 -26.61 -1.67
CA ILE A 464 -0.30 -25.42 -0.83
C ILE A 464 -1.41 -24.50 -1.31
N SER A 465 -2.38 -24.23 -0.47
CA SER A 465 -3.46 -23.27 -0.74
C SER A 465 -3.27 -22.00 0.08
N SER A 466 -3.81 -20.89 -0.41
CA SER A 466 -3.70 -19.56 0.21
C SER A 466 -5.07 -19.05 0.63
N LYS A 467 -5.19 -18.55 1.86
CA LYS A 467 -6.43 -18.04 2.43
C LYS A 467 -6.27 -16.62 2.92
N ARG A 468 -6.91 -15.68 2.23
CA ARG A 468 -6.93 -14.26 2.60
C ARG A 468 -8.19 -13.93 3.41
N SER A 469 -8.00 -13.26 4.54
CA SER A 469 -9.10 -12.94 5.45
C SER A 469 -10.01 -11.82 4.94
N SER A 470 -9.48 -10.91 4.13
CA SER A 470 -10.21 -9.82 3.49
C SER A 470 -10.88 -10.20 2.17
N TYR A 471 -10.68 -11.42 1.65
CA TYR A 471 -11.24 -11.89 0.37
C TYR A 471 -12.73 -11.60 0.25
N GLY A 472 -13.12 -10.96 -0.86
CA GLY A 472 -14.50 -10.56 -1.14
C GLY A 472 -15.04 -9.45 -0.22
N LYS A 473 -14.16 -8.74 0.51
CA LYS A 473 -14.50 -7.66 1.46
C LYS A 473 -13.62 -6.43 1.29
N ASP A 474 -12.84 -6.39 0.24
CA ASP A 474 -11.86 -5.33 -0.02
C ASP A 474 -12.53 -3.94 -0.01
N VAL A 475 -13.72 -3.84 -0.59
CA VAL A 475 -14.52 -2.61 -0.69
C VAL A 475 -14.99 -2.05 0.67
N LEU A 476 -14.89 -2.79 1.77
CA LEU A 476 -15.35 -2.32 3.09
C LEU A 476 -14.46 -1.20 3.68
N ASP A 477 -13.24 -1.03 3.20
CA ASP A 477 -12.37 0.08 3.61
C ASP A 477 -12.94 1.45 3.21
N LEU A 478 -13.74 1.50 2.14
CA LEU A 478 -14.43 2.72 1.72
C LEU A 478 -15.33 3.32 2.81
N MET A 479 -15.80 2.52 3.76
CA MET A 479 -16.56 3.06 4.92
C MET A 479 -15.68 3.96 5.79
N PHE A 480 -14.40 3.62 5.99
CA PHE A 480 -13.45 4.47 6.71
C PHE A 480 -13.23 5.79 5.99
N ASN A 481 -12.90 5.73 4.70
CA ASN A 481 -12.62 6.92 3.89
C ASN A 481 -13.85 7.82 3.74
N ARG A 482 -15.05 7.23 3.65
CA ARG A 482 -16.30 7.97 3.68
C ARG A 482 -16.49 8.76 4.97
N ARG A 483 -16.21 8.14 6.13
CA ARG A 483 -16.30 8.83 7.44
C ARG A 483 -15.30 9.96 7.60
N LEU A 484 -14.09 9.81 7.04
CA LEU A 484 -13.13 10.91 6.98
C LEU A 484 -13.70 12.07 6.14
N SER A 485 -14.21 11.76 4.94
CA SER A 485 -14.63 12.76 3.97
C SER A 485 -15.90 13.52 4.37
N ASN A 486 -16.85 12.82 4.99
CA ASN A 486 -18.16 13.40 5.34
C ASN A 486 -18.19 14.09 6.72
N GLY A 487 -17.03 14.24 7.36
CA GLY A 487 -16.91 14.91 8.64
C GLY A 487 -17.49 14.14 9.83
N SER A 488 -17.72 12.83 9.72
CA SER A 488 -18.19 11.99 10.84
C SER A 488 -17.09 11.74 11.89
N VAL A 489 -15.83 11.90 11.50
CA VAL A 489 -14.69 11.81 12.44
C VAL A 489 -14.53 13.15 13.17
N LYS A 490 -14.73 13.13 14.49
CA LYS A 490 -14.72 14.33 15.36
C LYS A 490 -13.65 14.26 16.47
N GLY A 491 -12.71 13.31 16.38
CA GLY A 491 -11.66 13.13 17.37
C GLY A 491 -11.15 11.69 17.40
N PRO A 492 -10.15 11.39 18.24
CA PRO A 492 -9.50 10.08 18.26
C PRO A 492 -10.44 8.88 18.40
N GLN A 493 -11.47 8.95 19.23
CA GLN A 493 -12.36 7.81 19.45
C GLN A 493 -13.22 7.49 18.21
N SER A 494 -13.80 8.51 17.56
CA SER A 494 -14.54 8.33 16.30
C SER A 494 -13.60 7.93 15.15
N PHE A 495 -12.35 8.36 15.17
CA PHE A 495 -11.32 7.90 14.25
C PHE A 495 -11.01 6.41 14.43
N PHE A 496 -10.79 5.94 15.69
CA PHE A 496 -10.59 4.51 15.96
C PHE A 496 -11.78 3.65 15.53
N GLU A 497 -13.01 4.15 15.76
CA GLU A 497 -14.22 3.47 15.30
C GLU A 497 -14.26 3.36 13.77
N ALA A 498 -13.93 4.44 13.09
CA ALA A 498 -13.92 4.47 11.63
C ALA A 498 -12.82 3.54 11.05
N ALA A 499 -11.57 3.68 11.52
CA ALA A 499 -10.44 2.90 11.04
C ALA A 499 -10.58 1.39 11.29
N SER A 500 -11.30 1.00 12.36
CA SER A 500 -11.57 -0.41 12.67
C SER A 500 -12.46 -1.14 11.66
N LYS A 501 -13.06 -0.41 10.71
CA LYS A 501 -13.88 -0.98 9.62
C LYS A 501 -13.04 -1.51 8.47
N THR A 502 -11.79 -1.06 8.35
CA THR A 502 -10.89 -1.42 7.27
C THR A 502 -10.38 -2.86 7.41
N PRO A 503 -10.69 -3.76 6.47
CA PRO A 503 -10.22 -5.15 6.52
C PRO A 503 -8.75 -5.30 6.12
N GLN A 504 -8.19 -4.34 5.40
CA GLN A 504 -6.79 -4.29 4.99
C GLN A 504 -5.90 -3.73 6.11
N THR A 505 -4.61 -3.97 6.00
CA THR A 505 -3.65 -3.66 7.06
C THR A 505 -2.93 -2.34 6.81
N PHE A 506 -3.43 -1.30 7.45
CA PHE A 506 -2.83 0.02 7.45
C PHE A 506 -2.61 0.55 8.86
N ASN A 507 -1.54 1.30 9.04
CA ASN A 507 -1.40 2.20 10.17
C ASN A 507 -2.00 3.55 9.74
N SER A 508 -3.17 3.86 10.23
CA SER A 508 -3.85 5.13 9.96
C SER A 508 -3.54 6.13 11.06
N PHE A 509 -3.24 7.37 10.67
CA PHE A 509 -2.85 8.45 11.57
C PHE A 509 -3.84 9.59 11.48
N TYR A 510 -4.10 10.21 12.62
CA TYR A 510 -5.03 11.32 12.79
C TYR A 510 -4.42 12.42 13.63
N ILE A 511 -4.68 13.63 13.24
CA ILE A 511 -4.29 14.83 13.99
C ILE A 511 -5.43 15.85 13.98
N ASP A 512 -5.68 16.45 15.14
CA ASP A 512 -6.55 17.62 15.29
C ASP A 512 -5.81 18.73 16.05
N ASN A 513 -6.50 19.78 16.47
CA ASN A 513 -5.89 20.91 17.20
C ASN A 513 -5.40 20.56 18.62
N LYS A 514 -5.65 19.35 19.12
CA LYS A 514 -5.30 18.90 20.48
C LYS A 514 -4.54 17.58 20.49
N ASN A 515 -4.85 16.68 19.55
CA ASN A 515 -4.47 15.28 19.64
C ASN A 515 -3.70 14.81 18.41
N VAL A 516 -2.83 13.83 18.62
CA VAL A 516 -2.31 12.92 17.62
C VAL A 516 -2.79 11.51 17.95
N ALA A 517 -3.16 10.71 16.96
CA ALA A 517 -3.63 9.36 17.19
C ALA A 517 -3.23 8.40 16.06
N LEU A 518 -3.16 7.11 16.39
CA LEU A 518 -2.87 6.01 15.48
C LEU A 518 -3.83 4.86 15.75
N TYR A 519 -4.28 4.20 14.69
CA TYR A 519 -4.96 2.92 14.71
C TYR A 519 -4.40 2.00 13.62
N THR A 520 -4.04 0.76 13.98
CA THR A 520 -3.64 -0.27 13.01
C THR A 520 -4.84 -1.12 12.66
N SER A 521 -5.26 -1.11 11.40
CA SER A 521 -6.38 -1.88 10.88
C SER A 521 -5.99 -3.29 10.44
N GLY A 522 -6.95 -4.06 9.98
CA GLY A 522 -6.78 -5.38 9.39
C GLY A 522 -7.79 -6.40 9.90
N LYS A 523 -8.24 -7.31 9.05
CA LYS A 523 -9.04 -8.45 9.45
C LYS A 523 -8.13 -9.60 9.89
N LEU A 524 -7.39 -9.39 10.98
CA LEU A 524 -6.34 -10.27 11.47
C LEU A 524 -6.91 -11.57 12.06
N PRO A 525 -6.55 -12.76 11.53
CA PRO A 525 -7.12 -14.03 11.97
C PRO A 525 -6.58 -14.47 13.34
N ILE A 526 -7.46 -15.00 14.19
CA ILE A 526 -7.08 -15.70 15.42
C ILE A 526 -6.79 -17.14 15.06
N ARG A 527 -5.52 -17.49 15.01
CA ARG A 527 -5.02 -18.83 14.68
C ARG A 527 -5.16 -19.80 15.85
N ASP A 528 -5.16 -21.09 15.55
CA ASP A 528 -5.08 -22.12 16.61
C ASP A 528 -3.75 -21.97 17.37
N LYS A 529 -3.79 -22.10 18.70
CA LYS A 529 -2.62 -21.97 19.60
C LYS A 529 -1.46 -22.94 19.33
N ARG A 530 -1.65 -23.89 18.41
CA ARG A 530 -0.64 -24.88 17.97
C ARG A 530 -0.08 -24.57 16.58
N VAL A 531 -0.46 -23.45 15.99
CA VAL A 531 0.03 -22.98 14.69
C VAL A 531 1.06 -21.88 14.92
N ASP A 532 2.24 -22.06 14.39
CA ASP A 532 3.25 -21.01 14.30
C ASP A 532 2.90 -20.12 13.09
N PRO A 533 2.64 -18.82 13.28
CA PRO A 533 2.16 -17.94 12.21
C PRO A 533 3.15 -17.79 11.03
N GLY A 534 4.43 -18.04 11.28
CA GLY A 534 5.44 -17.98 10.22
C GLY A 534 5.63 -19.29 9.44
N LEU A 535 4.79 -20.31 9.65
CA LEU A 535 4.90 -21.62 9.01
C LEU A 535 3.56 -22.08 8.43
N LEU A 536 3.63 -22.95 7.42
CA LEU A 536 2.44 -23.58 6.83
C LEU A 536 1.54 -24.19 7.90
N THR A 537 0.24 -23.95 7.79
CA THR A 537 -0.78 -24.59 8.62
C THR A 537 -1.20 -25.93 7.99
N LYS A 538 -1.43 -26.98 8.81
CA LYS A 538 -2.02 -28.24 8.32
C LYS A 538 -3.43 -28.01 7.81
N GLY A 539 -3.69 -28.30 6.52
CA GLY A 539 -4.98 -28.11 5.83
C GLY A 539 -6.06 -29.16 6.13
N THR A 540 -5.89 -29.97 7.17
CA THR A 540 -6.79 -31.10 7.46
C THR A 540 -8.06 -30.73 8.23
N GLY A 541 -8.28 -29.45 8.54
CA GLY A 541 -9.52 -28.94 9.15
C GLY A 541 -9.55 -28.87 10.68
N GLN A 542 -8.43 -29.21 11.37
CA GLN A 542 -8.32 -29.11 12.83
C GLN A 542 -7.72 -27.76 13.31
N TYR A 543 -7.14 -27.00 12.41
CA TYR A 543 -6.35 -25.80 12.72
C TYR A 543 -6.89 -24.56 12.05
N GLU A 544 -8.20 -24.53 11.85
CA GLU A 544 -8.93 -23.40 11.26
C GLU A 544 -8.81 -22.13 12.10
N TRP A 545 -8.97 -20.99 11.47
CA TRP A 545 -9.12 -19.72 12.16
C TRP A 545 -10.32 -19.75 13.12
N LYS A 546 -10.13 -19.20 14.32
CA LYS A 546 -11.14 -19.15 15.39
C LYS A 546 -11.86 -17.82 15.47
N GLY A 547 -11.82 -17.05 14.42
CA GLY A 547 -12.36 -15.70 14.34
C GLY A 547 -11.28 -14.68 14.00
N PHE A 548 -11.53 -13.43 14.34
CA PHE A 548 -10.66 -12.31 14.03
C PHE A 548 -10.41 -11.45 15.26
N LEU A 549 -9.26 -10.77 15.26
CA LEU A 549 -8.88 -9.87 16.34
C LEU A 549 -9.95 -8.80 16.55
N SER A 550 -10.35 -8.60 17.79
CA SER A 550 -11.34 -7.58 18.13
C SER A 550 -10.75 -6.17 17.98
N LYS A 551 -11.60 -5.18 17.75
CA LYS A 551 -11.21 -3.76 17.64
C LYS A 551 -10.26 -3.31 18.76
N LYS A 552 -10.51 -3.72 20.00
CA LYS A 552 -9.66 -3.38 21.16
C LYS A 552 -8.31 -4.10 21.17
N GLY A 553 -8.19 -5.20 20.45
CA GLY A 553 -6.93 -5.96 20.33
C GLY A 553 -5.95 -5.35 19.33
N HIS A 554 -6.44 -4.50 18.42
CA HIS A 554 -5.58 -3.80 17.47
C HIS A 554 -4.78 -2.70 18.15
N PRO A 555 -3.52 -2.47 17.76
CA PRO A 555 -2.74 -1.33 18.25
C PRO A 555 -3.47 -0.02 17.97
N HIS A 556 -3.67 0.75 19.00
CA HIS A 556 -4.22 2.08 18.92
C HIS A 556 -3.69 2.92 20.09
N GLY A 557 -3.53 4.20 19.85
CA GLY A 557 -3.02 5.10 20.88
C GLY A 557 -3.14 6.55 20.47
N MET A 558 -3.05 7.41 21.48
CA MET A 558 -3.10 8.86 21.28
C MET A 558 -2.13 9.55 22.24
N ASN A 559 -1.57 10.68 21.81
CA ASN A 559 -0.75 11.56 22.63
C ASN A 559 0.32 10.81 23.48
N PRO A 560 1.28 10.12 22.85
CA PRO A 560 2.27 9.33 23.58
C PRO A 560 3.10 10.20 24.53
N LYS A 561 3.56 9.64 25.64
CA LYS A 561 4.36 10.34 26.66
C LYS A 561 5.67 10.91 26.12
N SER A 562 6.24 10.28 25.08
CA SER A 562 7.43 10.77 24.38
C SER A 562 7.22 12.14 23.70
N GLY A 563 5.96 12.54 23.50
CA GLY A 563 5.60 13.76 22.78
C GLY A 563 5.72 13.64 21.27
N MET A 564 5.98 12.46 20.73
CA MET A 564 6.06 12.21 19.29
C MET A 564 5.59 10.80 18.95
N MET A 565 5.00 10.67 17.76
CA MET A 565 4.58 9.39 17.15
C MET A 565 5.24 9.31 15.79
N VAL A 566 6.14 8.35 15.62
CA VAL A 566 6.94 8.19 14.40
C VAL A 566 6.73 6.79 13.86
N ASN A 567 6.50 6.71 12.56
CA ASN A 567 6.41 5.44 11.86
C ASN A 567 7.15 5.50 10.52
N TRP A 568 7.83 4.44 10.19
CA TRP A 568 8.40 4.17 8.86
C TRP A 568 8.23 2.69 8.53
N ASN A 569 6.99 2.20 8.60
CA ASN A 569 6.59 0.79 8.51
C ASN A 569 7.25 -0.11 9.58
N ASN A 570 7.64 0.46 10.72
CA ASN A 570 8.21 -0.27 11.85
C ASN A 570 7.12 -0.92 12.70
N SER A 571 7.52 -1.77 13.63
CA SER A 571 6.64 -2.35 14.63
C SER A 571 5.80 -1.27 15.32
N VAL A 572 4.49 -1.47 15.36
CA VAL A 572 3.58 -0.43 15.86
C VAL A 572 3.57 -0.37 17.37
N ALA A 573 3.51 -1.55 18.01
CA ALA A 573 3.42 -1.70 19.46
C ALA A 573 4.08 -3.00 19.92
N ARG A 574 4.51 -3.04 21.16
CA ARG A 574 5.11 -4.24 21.74
C ARG A 574 4.11 -5.40 21.80
N GLY A 575 4.57 -6.60 21.49
CA GLY A 575 3.80 -7.85 21.55
C GLY A 575 2.80 -8.05 20.43
N PHE A 576 2.79 -7.15 19.44
CA PHE A 576 1.93 -7.27 18.25
C PHE A 576 2.71 -7.87 17.10
N GLY A 577 2.62 -9.20 16.94
CA GLY A 577 3.41 -9.97 16.00
C GLY A 577 2.78 -10.11 14.61
N ALA A 578 1.99 -9.14 14.15
CA ALA A 578 1.20 -9.27 12.92
C ALA A 578 2.04 -9.22 11.64
N ALA A 579 3.22 -8.61 11.65
CA ALA A 579 4.06 -8.45 10.47
C ALA A 579 5.53 -8.83 10.71
N ASP A 580 5.85 -9.24 11.92
CA ASP A 580 7.23 -9.36 12.39
C ASP A 580 7.97 -10.60 11.86
N ASP A 581 7.25 -11.52 11.22
CA ASP A 581 7.85 -12.69 10.60
C ASP A 581 8.31 -12.47 9.17
N GLU A 582 7.97 -11.35 8.57
CA GLU A 582 8.41 -11.00 7.23
C GLU A 582 9.85 -10.47 7.27
N TRP A 583 10.79 -11.33 6.95
CA TRP A 583 12.20 -10.97 6.89
C TRP A 583 12.44 -9.89 5.83
N GLY A 584 13.05 -8.78 6.27
CA GLY A 584 13.40 -7.65 5.41
C GLY A 584 12.24 -6.70 5.08
N ARG A 585 10.99 -7.00 5.42
CA ARG A 585 9.86 -6.08 5.19
C ARG A 585 9.79 -4.97 6.22
N ASN A 586 9.99 -5.30 7.48
CA ASN A 586 10.00 -4.32 8.55
C ASN A 586 11.40 -3.81 8.84
N GLY A 587 12.08 -3.29 7.86
CA GLY A 587 13.44 -2.71 7.97
C GLY A 587 13.58 -1.62 9.02
N SER A 588 12.96 -1.84 10.09
CA SER A 588 12.35 -1.00 11.05
C SER A 588 13.29 -0.53 12.12
N VAL A 589 14.15 -1.41 12.57
CA VAL A 589 15.07 -1.10 13.66
C VAL A 589 16.04 -0.01 13.25
N GLN A 590 16.44 -0.03 11.98
CA GLN A 590 17.44 0.91 11.48
C GLN A 590 16.83 2.21 11.01
N ARG A 591 15.86 2.18 10.09
CA ARG A 591 15.46 3.41 9.39
C ARG A 591 14.56 4.35 10.19
N VAL A 592 13.61 3.86 10.99
CA VAL A 592 12.77 4.75 11.81
C VAL A 592 13.59 5.51 12.86
N GLY A 593 14.69 4.93 13.31
CA GLY A 593 15.64 5.59 14.20
C GLY A 593 16.29 6.84 13.61
N LEU A 594 16.40 6.92 12.27
CA LEU A 594 16.88 8.14 11.60
C LEU A 594 15.95 9.31 11.88
N LEU A 595 14.66 9.15 11.63
CA LEU A 595 13.64 10.17 11.83
C LEU A 595 13.58 10.61 13.31
N THR A 596 13.57 9.65 14.22
CA THR A 596 13.53 9.93 15.66
C THR A 596 14.76 10.71 16.13
N ARG A 597 15.95 10.37 15.63
CA ARG A 597 17.19 11.10 15.96
C ARG A 597 17.16 12.52 15.44
N MET A 598 16.68 12.74 14.21
CA MET A 598 16.59 14.07 13.61
C MET A 598 15.61 14.95 14.38
N LEU A 599 14.43 14.44 14.75
CA LEU A 599 13.48 15.15 15.61
C LEU A 599 14.06 15.51 16.99
N ASN A 600 14.96 14.69 17.52
CA ASN A 600 15.61 14.97 18.80
C ASN A 600 16.79 15.94 18.69
N ARG A 601 17.42 16.02 17.52
CA ARG A 601 18.51 17.00 17.24
C ARG A 601 17.96 18.37 16.92
N ASN A 602 16.89 18.48 16.16
CA ASN A 602 16.24 19.72 15.74
C ASN A 602 15.39 20.29 16.89
N LYS A 603 16.03 20.62 18.01
CA LYS A 603 15.35 21.26 19.12
C LYS A 603 15.58 22.77 19.05
N SER A 604 14.50 23.53 18.99
CA SER A 604 14.56 24.94 19.28
C SER A 604 15.13 25.18 20.69
N LYS A 605 15.51 26.44 21.03
CA LYS A 605 16.08 26.81 22.34
C LYS A 605 15.27 26.27 23.53
N ASN A 606 13.96 25.98 23.36
CA ASN A 606 13.06 25.51 24.43
C ASN A 606 12.70 24.01 24.31
N GLY A 607 13.38 23.22 23.47
CA GLY A 607 13.09 21.81 23.27
C GLY A 607 11.82 21.50 22.49
N LYS A 608 11.14 22.53 21.95
CA LYS A 608 9.95 22.44 21.13
C LYS A 608 10.29 22.48 19.64
N LEU A 609 9.43 21.94 18.80
CA LEU A 609 9.60 21.84 17.37
C LEU A 609 8.55 22.69 16.64
N ASN A 610 8.95 23.37 15.57
CA ASN A 610 8.06 24.01 14.61
C ASN A 610 7.87 23.10 13.37
N MET A 611 7.10 23.53 12.36
CA MET A 611 6.86 22.75 11.16
C MET A 611 8.15 22.55 10.35
N ALA A 612 8.97 23.58 10.24
CA ALA A 612 10.25 23.51 9.52
C ALA A 612 11.20 22.47 10.13
N ASP A 613 11.24 22.36 11.46
CA ASP A 613 12.01 21.30 12.15
C ASP A 613 11.54 19.90 11.79
N VAL A 614 10.22 19.69 11.69
CA VAL A 614 9.65 18.38 11.38
C VAL A 614 9.90 18.01 9.91
N VAL A 615 9.77 18.98 8.99
CA VAL A 615 10.09 18.77 7.57
C VAL A 615 11.58 18.52 7.38
N SER A 616 12.46 19.29 8.06
CA SER A 616 13.91 19.04 8.07
C SER A 616 14.25 17.62 8.53
N ALA A 617 13.59 17.14 9.59
CA ALA A 617 13.81 15.78 10.08
C ALA A 617 13.41 14.72 9.05
N MET A 618 12.31 14.94 8.32
CA MET A 618 11.87 14.06 7.24
C MET A 618 12.90 14.03 6.09
N ASN A 619 13.29 15.19 5.59
CA ASN A 619 14.26 15.31 4.50
C ASN A 619 15.62 14.71 4.87
N ALA A 620 16.14 15.03 6.05
CA ALA A 620 17.41 14.50 6.53
C ALA A 620 17.37 12.96 6.70
N GLY A 621 16.25 12.42 7.16
CA GLY A 621 16.05 10.98 7.25
C GLY A 621 16.03 10.30 5.88
N ALA A 622 15.36 10.91 4.90
CA ALA A 622 15.20 10.35 3.55
C ALA A 622 16.51 10.36 2.73
N THR A 623 17.44 11.25 3.04
CA THR A 623 18.70 11.40 2.29
C THR A 623 19.87 10.58 2.86
N GLN A 624 19.68 9.84 3.95
CA GLN A 624 20.72 9.03 4.56
C GLN A 624 20.71 7.59 4.10
N ASP A 625 21.86 7.07 3.68
CA ASP A 625 22.03 5.63 3.47
C ASP A 625 22.16 4.94 4.84
N VAL A 626 21.15 4.14 5.18
CA VAL A 626 21.12 3.35 6.42
C VAL A 626 22.29 2.38 6.49
N ARG A 627 22.69 1.79 5.38
CA ARG A 627 23.82 0.86 5.33
C ARG A 627 25.12 1.57 5.64
N ALA A 628 25.32 2.76 5.10
CA ALA A 628 26.52 3.56 5.38
C ALA A 628 26.65 3.88 6.87
N ILE A 629 25.55 4.20 7.56
CA ILE A 629 25.56 4.54 8.99
C ILE A 629 26.03 3.38 9.85
N PHE A 630 25.64 2.16 9.49
CA PHE A 630 25.94 0.95 10.30
C PHE A 630 27.16 0.17 9.79
N THR A 631 27.42 0.19 8.49
CA THR A 631 28.46 -0.64 7.86
C THR A 631 29.79 0.08 7.77
N VAL A 632 29.82 1.37 7.40
CA VAL A 632 31.07 2.12 7.25
C VAL A 632 31.88 2.16 8.54
N PRO A 633 31.30 2.41 9.74
CA PRO A 633 32.07 2.36 10.99
C PRO A 633 32.67 1.00 11.34
N LEU A 634 32.15 -0.09 10.75
CA LEU A 634 32.69 -1.43 10.94
C LEU A 634 33.81 -1.76 9.94
N LEU A 635 33.88 -1.00 8.83
CA LEU A 635 34.88 -1.18 7.77
C LEU A 635 36.07 -0.23 7.92
N ALA A 636 35.88 0.86 8.67
CA ALA A 636 36.92 1.85 9.00
C ALA A 636 37.73 1.42 10.24
#